data_3dfed7a49b3777db15a19564bf663a5d
#
_entry.id   3dfed7a49b3777db15a19564bf663a5d
#
_cell.length_a   1.000
_cell.length_b   1.000
_cell.length_c   1.000
_cell.angle_alpha   90.00
_cell.angle_beta   90.00
_cell.angle_gamma   90.00
#
_symmetry.space_group_name_H-M   'P 1'
#
loop_
_entity.id
_entity.type
_entity.pdbx_description
1 polymer ?
#
loop_
_entity_poly.entity_id
_entity_poly.type
_entity_poly.pdbx_seq_one_letter_code
_entity_poly.pdbx_strand_id
1 'polypeptide(L)'
;MARVDLVDLHESDDPALREFASKVSRPDGSIGGHFAAEAHFPAILTNVYEARLAIARDGDLGNRLFVKLAVAISMANRCTYCVGAYSTQLSAQVGGHEAARRFQRRVLDDELAGKDGDVVRFALELLDDPGSMGDGDFEHLRDEHEFPDRTFVELIYVVNIVSGYNRLTLALDLEYDHDYPEEWAQEAAEGSIER
;
A
#
# COMPACT_ATOMS: atom_id res chain seq x y z
N MET A 1 -17.79 2.62 12.66
CA MET A 1 -18.47 1.36 12.27
C MET A 1 -18.46 1.27 10.75
N ALA A 2 -17.99 0.16 10.19
CA ALA A 2 -17.93 -0.02 8.73
C ALA A 2 -19.31 0.20 8.09
N ARG A 3 -19.32 0.76 6.86
CA ARG A 3 -20.56 1.06 6.10
C ARG A 3 -21.16 -0.14 5.38
N VAL A 4 -20.47 -1.28 5.43
CA VAL A 4 -20.94 -2.59 4.95
C VAL A 4 -20.72 -3.62 6.04
N ASP A 5 -21.49 -4.70 6.02
CA ASP A 5 -21.23 -5.83 6.90
C ASP A 5 -19.88 -6.47 6.53
N LEU A 6 -19.13 -6.91 7.53
CA LEU A 6 -17.89 -7.62 7.31
C LEU A 6 -18.16 -9.12 7.25
N VAL A 7 -17.80 -9.75 6.14
CA VAL A 7 -18.00 -11.19 5.93
C VAL A 7 -17.00 -11.97 6.79
N ASP A 8 -17.48 -12.95 7.55
CA ASP A 8 -16.61 -13.95 8.17
C ASP A 8 -16.14 -14.95 7.10
N LEU A 9 -14.88 -14.81 6.67
CA LEU A 9 -14.33 -15.66 5.63
C LEU A 9 -14.13 -17.11 6.09
N HIS A 10 -13.91 -17.34 7.39
CA HIS A 10 -13.72 -18.69 7.93
C HIS A 10 -15.02 -19.50 7.92
N GLU A 11 -16.13 -18.82 8.21
CA GLU A 11 -17.47 -19.44 8.28
C GLU A 11 -18.26 -19.29 6.97
N SER A 12 -17.64 -18.78 5.91
CA SER A 12 -18.29 -18.58 4.60
C SER A 12 -18.71 -19.91 3.97
N ASP A 13 -19.89 -19.95 3.36
CA ASP A 13 -20.34 -21.10 2.54
C ASP A 13 -19.53 -21.24 1.25
N ASP A 14 -18.86 -20.16 0.78
CA ASP A 14 -18.00 -20.20 -0.40
C ASP A 14 -16.64 -20.83 -0.08
N PRO A 15 -16.31 -22.00 -0.69
CA PRO A 15 -15.02 -22.65 -0.47
C PRO A 15 -13.82 -21.79 -0.86
N ALA A 16 -13.96 -20.91 -1.88
CA ALA A 16 -12.88 -20.02 -2.30
C ALA A 16 -12.54 -18.96 -1.24
N LEU A 17 -13.55 -18.46 -0.52
CA LEU A 17 -13.35 -17.53 0.58
C LEU A 17 -12.69 -18.22 1.79
N ARG A 18 -13.06 -19.46 2.11
CA ARG A 18 -12.38 -20.22 3.18
C ARG A 18 -10.93 -20.53 2.82
N GLU A 19 -10.65 -20.89 1.56
CA GLU A 19 -9.27 -21.07 1.09
C GLU A 19 -8.49 -19.75 1.18
N PHE A 20 -9.10 -18.65 0.76
CA PHE A 20 -8.48 -17.32 0.86
C PHE A 20 -8.20 -16.94 2.32
N ALA A 21 -9.15 -17.20 3.24
CA ALA A 21 -8.96 -16.98 4.67
C ALA A 21 -7.68 -17.65 5.19
N SER A 22 -7.39 -18.88 4.78
CA SER A 22 -6.20 -19.61 5.19
C SER A 22 -4.87 -18.94 4.74
N LYS A 23 -4.91 -18.16 3.67
CA LYS A 23 -3.73 -17.45 3.12
C LYS A 23 -3.47 -16.12 3.82
N VAL A 24 -4.50 -15.46 4.36
CA VAL A 24 -4.42 -14.09 4.87
C VAL A 24 -4.64 -13.95 6.38
N SER A 25 -4.97 -15.05 7.07
CA SER A 25 -5.14 -15.05 8.52
C SER A 25 -3.86 -14.66 9.24
N ARG A 26 -3.99 -13.77 10.21
CA ARG A 26 -2.94 -13.41 11.15
C ARG A 26 -2.67 -14.55 12.13
N PRO A 27 -1.56 -14.52 12.90
CA PRO A 27 -1.26 -15.58 13.87
C PRO A 27 -2.33 -15.81 14.95
N ASP A 28 -3.14 -14.79 15.24
CA ASP A 28 -4.28 -14.88 16.17
C ASP A 28 -5.57 -15.37 15.51
N GLY A 29 -5.54 -15.68 14.22
CA GLY A 29 -6.68 -16.13 13.42
C GLY A 29 -7.53 -14.99 12.86
N SER A 30 -7.27 -13.73 13.21
CA SER A 30 -8.03 -12.60 12.66
C SER A 30 -7.70 -12.35 11.19
N ILE A 31 -8.64 -11.73 10.48
CA ILE A 31 -8.48 -11.32 9.08
C ILE A 31 -8.68 -9.80 9.02
N GLY A 32 -7.85 -9.12 8.23
CA GLY A 32 -7.97 -7.66 8.06
C GLY A 32 -9.33 -7.24 7.52
N GLY A 33 -9.90 -6.19 8.11
CA GLY A 33 -11.24 -5.71 7.80
C GLY A 33 -11.47 -5.40 6.30
N HIS A 34 -10.43 -4.98 5.59
CA HIS A 34 -10.53 -4.75 4.14
C HIS A 34 -10.82 -6.04 3.36
N PHE A 35 -10.21 -7.19 3.73
CA PHE A 35 -10.53 -8.49 3.09
C PHE A 35 -11.96 -8.93 3.41
N ALA A 36 -12.39 -8.71 4.66
CA ALA A 36 -13.75 -9.02 5.08
C ALA A 36 -14.81 -8.19 4.33
N ALA A 37 -14.48 -6.94 4.01
CA ALA A 37 -15.32 -6.08 3.19
C ALA A 37 -15.30 -6.48 1.69
N GLU A 38 -14.11 -6.78 1.14
CA GLU A 38 -13.97 -7.20 -0.27
C GLU A 38 -14.58 -8.59 -0.54
N ALA A 39 -14.79 -9.41 0.50
CA ALA A 39 -15.39 -10.74 0.38
C ALA A 39 -16.82 -10.73 -0.15
N HIS A 40 -17.50 -9.58 -0.16
CA HIS A 40 -18.77 -9.41 -0.88
C HIS A 40 -18.62 -9.62 -2.41
N PHE A 41 -17.41 -9.50 -2.94
CA PHE A 41 -17.12 -9.78 -4.34
C PHE A 41 -15.86 -10.66 -4.45
N PRO A 42 -15.98 -11.99 -4.23
CA PRO A 42 -14.84 -12.91 -4.12
C PRO A 42 -13.86 -12.87 -5.30
N ALA A 43 -14.38 -12.68 -6.52
CA ALA A 43 -13.55 -12.62 -7.72
C ALA A 43 -12.63 -11.36 -7.73
N ILE A 44 -13.11 -10.21 -7.26
CA ILE A 44 -12.28 -9.01 -7.13
C ILE A 44 -11.24 -9.22 -6.03
N LEU A 45 -11.67 -9.65 -4.84
CA LEU A 45 -10.78 -9.94 -3.71
C LEU A 45 -9.59 -10.81 -4.14
N THR A 46 -9.86 -11.94 -4.78
CA THR A 46 -8.83 -12.91 -5.16
C THR A 46 -7.88 -12.34 -6.23
N ASN A 47 -8.44 -11.76 -7.30
CA ASN A 47 -7.63 -11.29 -8.42
C ASN A 47 -6.77 -10.08 -8.06
N VAL A 48 -7.28 -9.13 -7.29
CA VAL A 48 -6.51 -7.96 -6.85
C VAL A 48 -5.40 -8.37 -5.85
N TYR A 49 -5.72 -9.30 -4.95
CA TYR A 49 -4.74 -9.86 -4.03
C TYR A 49 -3.60 -10.59 -4.76
N GLU A 50 -3.91 -11.46 -5.74
CA GLU A 50 -2.90 -12.16 -6.53
C GLU A 50 -2.07 -11.20 -7.38
N ALA A 51 -2.67 -10.16 -7.96
CA ALA A 51 -1.94 -9.12 -8.68
C ALA A 51 -0.93 -8.40 -7.76
N ARG A 52 -1.35 -8.03 -6.54
CA ARG A 52 -0.47 -7.43 -5.54
C ARG A 52 0.68 -8.36 -5.14
N LEU A 53 0.38 -9.64 -4.92
CA LEU A 53 1.41 -10.65 -4.60
C LEU A 53 2.40 -10.85 -5.74
N ALA A 54 1.92 -10.87 -7.00
CA ALA A 54 2.79 -10.99 -8.17
C ALA A 54 3.78 -9.82 -8.25
N ILE A 55 3.32 -8.58 -8.01
CA ILE A 55 4.20 -7.41 -7.96
C ILE A 55 5.23 -7.56 -6.82
N ALA A 56 4.79 -7.90 -5.62
CA ALA A 56 5.68 -7.99 -4.46
C ALA A 56 6.72 -9.11 -4.57
N ARG A 57 6.39 -10.22 -5.26
CA ARG A 57 7.24 -11.40 -5.40
C ARG A 57 8.12 -11.36 -6.65
N ASP A 58 7.53 -10.99 -7.79
CA ASP A 58 8.12 -11.14 -9.11
C ASP A 58 8.46 -9.80 -9.77
N GLY A 59 8.16 -8.68 -9.11
CA GLY A 59 8.45 -7.33 -9.58
C GLY A 59 9.91 -6.92 -9.43
N ASP A 60 10.33 -5.99 -10.27
CA ASP A 60 11.71 -5.46 -10.31
C ASP A 60 12.00 -4.50 -9.14
N LEU A 61 10.96 -3.86 -8.58
CA LEU A 61 11.07 -2.98 -7.41
C LEU A 61 11.41 -3.76 -6.13
N GLY A 62 10.96 -5.00 -6.04
CA GLY A 62 11.10 -5.85 -4.87
C GLY A 62 10.19 -5.44 -3.72
N ASN A 63 9.90 -6.40 -2.84
CA ASN A 63 8.90 -6.22 -1.77
C ASN A 63 9.18 -5.04 -0.83
N ARG A 64 10.45 -4.74 -0.56
CA ARG A 64 10.79 -3.64 0.37
C ARG A 64 10.44 -2.27 -0.19
N LEU A 65 10.76 -2.02 -1.47
CA LEU A 65 10.42 -0.75 -2.11
C LEU A 65 8.92 -0.66 -2.38
N PHE A 66 8.28 -1.77 -2.77
CA PHE A 66 6.82 -1.85 -2.85
C PHE A 66 6.14 -1.38 -1.54
N VAL A 67 6.57 -1.91 -0.38
CA VAL A 67 5.97 -1.52 0.91
C VAL A 67 6.24 -0.06 1.25
N LYS A 68 7.44 0.47 0.96
CA LYS A 68 7.75 1.90 1.12
C LYS A 68 6.85 2.80 0.27
N LEU A 69 6.67 2.45 -1.00
CA LEU A 69 5.74 3.14 -1.90
C LEU A 69 4.31 3.10 -1.37
N ALA A 70 3.87 1.93 -0.89
CA ALA A 70 2.53 1.78 -0.35
C ALA A 70 2.29 2.64 0.90
N VAL A 71 3.31 2.81 1.77
CA VAL A 71 3.24 3.78 2.89
C VAL A 71 3.12 5.21 2.35
N ALA A 72 4.01 5.64 1.45
CA ALA A 72 4.02 7.01 0.94
C ALA A 72 2.72 7.38 0.19
N ILE A 73 2.22 6.48 -0.67
CA ILE A 73 0.95 6.65 -1.40
C ILE A 73 -0.22 6.73 -0.42
N SER A 74 -0.23 5.90 0.64
CA SER A 74 -1.30 5.91 1.64
C SER A 74 -1.29 7.18 2.50
N MET A 75 -0.11 7.73 2.79
CA MET A 75 0.05 9.05 3.43
C MET A 75 -0.53 10.15 2.53
N ALA A 76 -0.16 10.17 1.25
CA ALA A 76 -0.64 11.15 0.28
C ALA A 76 -2.17 11.08 0.08
N ASN A 77 -2.75 9.89 0.14
CA ASN A 77 -4.20 9.66 0.08
C ASN A 77 -4.91 9.84 1.44
N ARG A 78 -4.18 10.19 2.52
CA ARG A 78 -4.70 10.40 3.88
C ARG A 78 -5.46 9.20 4.43
N CYS A 79 -5.00 7.99 4.12
CA CYS A 79 -5.62 6.75 4.57
C CYS A 79 -4.92 6.20 5.83
N THR A 80 -5.37 6.59 7.03
CA THR A 80 -4.80 6.12 8.31
C THR A 80 -4.77 4.59 8.38
N TYR A 81 -5.87 3.92 8.02
CA TYR A 81 -5.94 2.46 7.96
C TYR A 81 -4.80 1.86 7.12
N CYS A 82 -4.60 2.36 5.90
CA CYS A 82 -3.60 1.82 4.99
C CYS A 82 -2.17 2.20 5.39
N VAL A 83 -1.96 3.41 5.95
CA VAL A 83 -0.67 3.78 6.56
C VAL A 83 -0.31 2.78 7.64
N GLY A 84 -1.23 2.43 8.53
CA GLY A 84 -1.02 1.41 9.56
C GLY A 84 -0.69 0.04 9.00
N ALA A 85 -1.49 -0.43 8.02
CA ALA A 85 -1.31 -1.72 7.38
C ALA A 85 0.09 -1.90 6.75
N TYR A 86 0.51 -0.92 5.95
CA TYR A 86 1.81 -0.98 5.27
C TYR A 86 2.97 -0.64 6.21
N SER A 87 2.76 0.20 7.23
CA SER A 87 3.79 0.47 8.24
C SER A 87 4.04 -0.74 9.15
N THR A 88 3.03 -1.56 9.45
CA THR A 88 3.23 -2.87 10.10
C THR A 88 4.15 -3.75 9.25
N GLN A 89 3.90 -3.86 7.94
CA GLN A 89 4.75 -4.63 7.02
C GLN A 89 6.17 -4.04 6.90
N LEU A 90 6.29 -2.71 6.81
CA LEU A 90 7.58 -2.03 6.74
C LEU A 90 8.38 -2.25 8.03
N SER A 91 7.74 -2.18 9.20
CA SER A 91 8.37 -2.39 10.50
C SER A 91 9.10 -3.73 10.59
N ALA A 92 8.48 -4.78 10.08
CA ALA A 92 9.10 -6.12 10.02
C ALA A 92 10.36 -6.17 9.14
N GLN A 93 10.48 -5.26 8.15
CA GLN A 93 11.59 -5.24 7.20
C GLN A 93 12.72 -4.27 7.57
N VAL A 94 12.47 -3.30 8.45
CA VAL A 94 13.42 -2.22 8.76
C VAL A 94 13.86 -2.19 10.23
N GLY A 95 13.43 -3.13 11.06
CA GLY A 95 13.84 -3.23 12.45
C GLY A 95 12.91 -2.53 13.45
N GLY A 96 11.59 -2.52 13.18
CA GLY A 96 10.55 -2.11 14.11
C GLY A 96 9.84 -0.80 13.76
N HIS A 97 8.81 -0.48 14.56
CA HIS A 97 7.89 0.63 14.32
C HIS A 97 8.59 2.00 14.27
N GLU A 98 9.57 2.25 15.11
CA GLU A 98 10.35 3.49 15.10
C GLU A 98 11.14 3.69 13.79
N ALA A 99 11.62 2.62 13.17
CA ALA A 99 12.30 2.74 11.89
C ALA A 99 11.32 3.03 10.75
N ALA A 100 10.12 2.45 10.79
CA ALA A 100 9.04 2.78 9.86
C ALA A 100 8.57 4.23 10.05
N ARG A 101 8.43 4.71 11.29
CA ARG A 101 8.10 6.12 11.58
C ARG A 101 9.16 7.10 11.09
N ARG A 102 10.44 6.77 11.19
CA ARG A 102 11.51 7.59 10.60
C ARG A 102 11.39 7.68 9.08
N PHE A 103 11.00 6.60 8.41
CA PHE A 103 10.73 6.64 6.98
C PHE A 103 9.56 7.58 6.66
N GLN A 104 8.44 7.50 7.38
CA GLN A 104 7.29 8.40 7.21
C GLN A 104 7.68 9.88 7.34
N ARG A 105 8.46 10.23 8.38
CA ARG A 105 8.94 11.61 8.58
C ARG A 105 9.79 12.08 7.40
N ARG A 106 10.70 11.24 6.89
CA ARG A 106 11.51 11.59 5.72
C ARG A 106 10.70 11.77 4.44
N VAL A 107 9.55 11.09 4.32
CA VAL A 107 8.59 11.34 3.23
C VAL A 107 7.94 12.71 3.40
N LEU A 108 7.50 13.06 4.61
CA LEU A 108 6.88 14.36 4.90
C LEU A 108 7.86 15.54 4.69
N ASP A 109 9.11 15.35 5.10
CA ASP A 109 10.15 16.39 5.07
C ASP A 109 10.87 16.44 3.71
N ASP A 110 10.45 15.67 2.70
CA ASP A 110 11.12 15.48 1.40
C ASP A 110 12.63 15.17 1.52
N GLU A 111 13.00 14.39 2.52
CA GLU A 111 14.40 14.05 2.81
C GLU A 111 14.83 12.68 2.26
N LEU A 112 13.98 12.00 1.49
CA LEU A 112 14.34 10.75 0.85
C LEU A 112 15.33 11.02 -0.29
N ALA A 113 16.41 10.23 -0.34
CA ALA A 113 17.46 10.36 -1.35
C ALA A 113 17.74 9.03 -2.05
N GLY A 114 18.40 9.12 -3.22
CA GLY A 114 18.75 7.98 -4.07
C GLY A 114 17.50 7.27 -4.60
N LYS A 115 17.65 6.01 -4.96
CA LYS A 115 16.58 5.25 -5.62
C LYS A 115 15.23 5.32 -4.88
N ASP A 116 15.22 5.16 -3.56
CA ASP A 116 13.99 5.23 -2.77
C ASP A 116 13.31 6.60 -2.92
N GLY A 117 14.08 7.70 -2.87
CA GLY A 117 13.56 9.07 -3.00
C GLY A 117 13.00 9.33 -4.39
N ASP A 118 13.75 8.99 -5.43
CA ASP A 118 13.35 9.24 -6.81
C ASP A 118 12.10 8.46 -7.19
N VAL A 119 12.01 7.19 -6.76
CA VAL A 119 10.85 6.34 -7.05
C VAL A 119 9.62 6.78 -6.25
N VAL A 120 9.79 7.24 -5.01
CA VAL A 120 8.67 7.80 -4.22
C VAL A 120 8.17 9.10 -4.85
N ARG A 121 9.05 10.03 -5.24
CA ARG A 121 8.64 11.27 -5.95
C ARG A 121 7.86 10.95 -7.22
N PHE A 122 8.40 10.11 -8.08
CA PHE A 122 7.71 9.68 -9.30
C PHE A 122 6.31 9.11 -9.00
N ALA A 123 6.19 8.25 -7.98
CA ALA A 123 4.90 7.66 -7.61
C ALA A 123 3.90 8.70 -7.08
N LEU A 124 4.37 9.71 -6.34
CA LEU A 124 3.53 10.78 -5.82
C LEU A 124 3.09 11.77 -6.91
N GLU A 125 3.95 12.08 -7.86
CA GLU A 125 3.61 12.87 -9.05
C GLU A 125 2.59 12.15 -9.92
N LEU A 126 2.81 10.86 -10.20
CA LEU A 126 1.87 10.01 -10.92
C LEU A 126 0.51 9.92 -10.20
N LEU A 127 0.50 9.91 -8.87
CA LEU A 127 -0.72 9.86 -8.08
C LEU A 127 -1.51 11.18 -8.16
N ASP A 128 -0.81 12.30 -8.19
CA ASP A 128 -1.41 13.64 -8.18
C ASP A 128 -1.99 14.01 -9.54
N ASP A 129 -1.15 14.02 -10.57
CA ASP A 129 -1.57 14.32 -11.95
C ASP A 129 -0.81 13.46 -12.98
N PRO A 130 -1.32 12.29 -13.33
CA PRO A 130 -0.67 11.41 -14.31
C PRO A 130 -0.54 12.04 -15.71
N GLY A 131 -1.34 13.08 -15.99
CA GLY A 131 -1.30 13.80 -17.27
C GLY A 131 -0.19 14.83 -17.38
N SER A 132 0.39 15.26 -16.28
CA SER A 132 1.50 16.21 -16.24
C SER A 132 2.87 15.54 -16.42
N MET A 133 2.96 14.23 -16.28
CA MET A 133 4.23 13.51 -16.40
C MET A 133 4.79 13.57 -17.83
N GLY A 134 6.07 13.94 -17.95
CA GLY A 134 6.78 14.10 -19.21
C GLY A 134 7.90 13.08 -19.39
N ASP A 135 8.52 13.10 -20.58
CA ASP A 135 9.62 12.18 -20.91
C ASP A 135 10.79 12.27 -19.92
N GLY A 136 11.07 13.48 -19.36
CA GLY A 136 12.15 13.70 -18.41
C GLY A 136 12.01 12.92 -17.11
N ASP A 137 10.77 12.69 -16.63
CA ASP A 137 10.52 11.93 -15.40
C ASP A 137 10.89 10.46 -15.59
N PHE A 138 10.61 9.93 -16.79
CA PHE A 138 10.97 8.56 -17.16
C PHE A 138 12.47 8.43 -17.45
N GLU A 139 13.05 9.41 -18.17
CA GLU A 139 14.48 9.43 -18.51
C GLU A 139 15.33 9.46 -17.24
N HIS A 140 14.96 10.27 -16.24
CA HIS A 140 15.67 10.30 -14.95
C HIS A 140 15.79 8.92 -14.31
N LEU A 141 14.68 8.17 -14.21
CA LEU A 141 14.73 6.82 -13.61
C LEU A 141 15.46 5.79 -14.49
N ARG A 142 15.44 5.95 -15.81
CA ARG A 142 16.24 5.13 -16.72
C ARG A 142 17.72 5.37 -16.54
N ASP A 143 18.14 6.63 -16.50
CA ASP A 143 19.56 7.00 -16.48
C ASP A 143 20.20 6.75 -15.12
N GLU A 144 19.50 7.10 -14.02
CA GLU A 144 20.06 6.97 -12.68
C GLU A 144 19.86 5.58 -12.05
N HIS A 145 18.83 4.83 -12.48
CA HIS A 145 18.46 3.56 -11.83
C HIS A 145 18.28 2.40 -12.78
N GLU A 146 18.57 2.59 -14.06
CA GLU A 146 18.52 1.56 -15.11
C GLU A 146 17.12 0.90 -15.22
N PHE A 147 16.04 1.70 -15.05
CA PHE A 147 14.67 1.16 -15.10
C PHE A 147 14.29 0.74 -16.53
N PRO A 148 13.99 -0.55 -16.77
CA PRO A 148 13.38 -0.98 -18.00
C PRO A 148 11.88 -0.62 -18.05
N ASP A 149 11.28 -0.65 -19.23
CA ASP A 149 9.87 -0.33 -19.43
C ASP A 149 8.93 -1.14 -18.52
N ARG A 150 9.27 -2.39 -18.23
CA ARG A 150 8.52 -3.26 -17.32
C ARG A 150 8.40 -2.65 -15.92
N THR A 151 9.46 -2.03 -15.40
CA THR A 151 9.45 -1.44 -14.06
C THR A 151 8.55 -0.20 -13.98
N PHE A 152 8.44 0.58 -15.07
CA PHE A 152 7.45 1.67 -15.11
C PHE A 152 6.01 1.16 -15.09
N VAL A 153 5.72 0.12 -15.85
CA VAL A 153 4.40 -0.52 -15.82
C VAL A 153 4.09 -1.05 -14.41
N GLU A 154 5.06 -1.72 -13.78
CA GLU A 154 4.96 -2.18 -12.40
C GLU A 154 4.66 -1.03 -11.45
N LEU A 155 5.41 0.08 -11.52
CA LEU A 155 5.25 1.25 -10.65
C LEU A 155 3.86 1.89 -10.79
N ILE A 156 3.35 2.01 -12.02
CA ILE A 156 1.99 2.50 -12.29
C ILE A 156 0.95 1.58 -11.64
N TYR A 157 1.13 0.25 -11.74
CA TYR A 157 0.21 -0.69 -11.09
C TYR A 157 0.31 -0.67 -9.57
N VAL A 158 1.49 -0.43 -8.98
CA VAL A 158 1.63 -0.21 -7.53
C VAL A 158 0.78 0.99 -7.09
N VAL A 159 0.89 2.13 -7.78
CA VAL A 159 0.09 3.32 -7.47
C VAL A 159 -1.40 3.00 -7.58
N ASN A 160 -1.85 2.34 -8.65
CA ASN A 160 -3.25 2.00 -8.86
C ASN A 160 -3.81 1.06 -7.79
N ILE A 161 -3.11 -0.03 -7.48
CA ILE A 161 -3.56 -1.04 -6.50
C ILE A 161 -3.62 -0.42 -5.10
N VAL A 162 -2.58 0.29 -4.68
CA VAL A 162 -2.54 0.92 -3.36
C VAL A 162 -3.63 1.98 -3.23
N SER A 163 -3.79 2.84 -4.25
CA SER A 163 -4.87 3.85 -4.26
C SER A 163 -6.26 3.22 -4.29
N GLY A 164 -6.41 2.06 -4.93
CA GLY A 164 -7.64 1.27 -4.89
C GLY A 164 -8.00 0.84 -3.46
N TYR A 165 -7.04 0.27 -2.73
CA TYR A 165 -7.23 -0.08 -1.32
C TYR A 165 -7.49 1.15 -0.43
N ASN A 166 -6.78 2.27 -0.65
CA ASN A 166 -7.02 3.49 0.11
C ASN A 166 -8.46 3.99 -0.08
N ARG A 167 -8.96 4.02 -1.31
CA ARG A 167 -10.35 4.42 -1.60
C ARG A 167 -11.37 3.48 -0.98
N LEU A 168 -11.13 2.16 -1.06
CA LEU A 168 -12.01 1.16 -0.45
C LEU A 168 -12.13 1.39 1.05
N THR A 169 -11.01 1.44 1.76
CA THR A 169 -10.99 1.54 3.23
C THR A 169 -11.55 2.86 3.73
N LEU A 170 -11.24 3.97 3.05
CA LEU A 170 -11.80 5.30 3.37
C LEU A 170 -13.30 5.36 3.07
N ALA A 171 -13.73 4.88 1.89
CA ALA A 171 -15.14 4.92 1.51
C ALA A 171 -16.02 4.05 2.41
N LEU A 172 -15.51 2.92 2.88
CA LEU A 172 -16.23 2.00 3.75
C LEU A 172 -16.09 2.31 5.24
N ASP A 173 -15.27 3.29 5.61
CA ASP A 173 -15.04 3.71 6.99
C ASP A 173 -14.61 2.52 7.88
N LEU A 174 -13.58 1.79 7.42
CA LEU A 174 -13.10 0.61 8.13
C LEU A 174 -12.37 0.98 9.40
N GLU A 175 -12.67 0.26 10.48
CA GLU A 175 -12.03 0.43 11.77
C GLU A 175 -10.55 -0.02 11.70
N TYR A 176 -9.69 0.72 12.40
CA TYR A 176 -8.25 0.42 12.46
C TYR A 176 -8.01 -0.92 13.18
N ASP A 177 -7.26 -1.81 12.57
CA ASP A 177 -7.04 -3.18 13.06
C ASP A 177 -5.58 -3.67 12.89
N HIS A 178 -4.60 -2.73 12.95
CA HIS A 178 -3.19 -3.02 12.69
C HIS A 178 -2.33 -2.89 13.95
N ASP A 179 -1.18 -3.61 13.95
CA ASP A 179 -0.21 -3.61 15.05
C ASP A 179 0.60 -2.30 15.14
N TYR A 180 0.73 -1.56 14.03
CA TYR A 180 1.39 -0.25 14.02
C TYR A 180 0.55 0.76 14.83
N PRO A 181 1.16 1.62 15.70
CA PRO A 181 0.39 2.57 16.51
C PRO A 181 -0.51 3.47 15.67
N GLU A 182 -1.81 3.49 15.99
CA GLU A 182 -2.81 4.25 15.23
C GLU A 182 -2.52 5.74 15.22
N GLU A 183 -2.11 6.31 16.36
CA GLU A 183 -1.76 7.72 16.48
C GLU A 183 -0.59 8.13 15.55
N TRP A 184 0.36 7.22 15.30
CA TRP A 184 1.47 7.46 14.37
C TRP A 184 1.03 7.34 12.92
N ALA A 185 0.11 6.43 12.64
CA ALA A 185 -0.49 6.28 11.32
C ALA A 185 -1.35 7.51 10.97
N GLN A 186 -2.09 8.03 11.94
CA GLN A 186 -2.90 9.23 11.80
C GLN A 186 -2.02 10.47 11.60
N GLU A 187 -0.99 10.67 12.44
CA GLU A 187 -0.02 11.76 12.30
C GLU A 187 0.58 11.80 10.88
N ALA A 188 0.97 10.62 10.37
CA ALA A 188 1.55 10.50 9.03
C ALA A 188 0.52 10.75 7.90
N ALA A 189 -0.72 10.33 8.07
CA ALA A 189 -1.79 10.53 7.08
C ALA A 189 -2.32 11.99 7.06
N GLU A 190 -2.28 12.70 8.19
CA GLU A 190 -2.69 14.10 8.30
C GLU A 190 -1.57 15.07 7.91
N GLY A 191 -0.32 14.61 7.92
CA GLY A 191 0.83 15.41 7.51
C GLY A 191 0.73 15.86 6.05
N SER A 192 1.12 17.12 5.79
CA SER A 192 1.15 17.64 4.42
C SER A 192 2.43 17.15 3.74
N ILE A 193 2.29 16.34 2.71
CA ILE A 193 3.38 16.10 1.76
C ILE A 193 3.39 17.31 0.83
N GLU A 194 4.44 18.14 0.89
CA GLU A 194 4.63 19.23 -0.08
C GLU A 194 4.86 18.60 -1.45
N ARG A 195 4.03 18.96 -2.44
CA ARG A 195 4.03 18.43 -3.79
C ARG A 195 4.38 19.52 -4.79
#